data_d5c52c9b8d5e700a3581facde8066cd1
#
_entry.id   d5c52c9b8d5e700a3581facde8066cd1
#
_cell.length_a   1.000
_cell.length_b   1.000
_cell.length_c   1.000
_cell.angle_alpha   90.00
_cell.angle_beta   90.00
_cell.angle_gamma   90.00
#
_symmetry.space_group_name_H-M   'P 1'
#
loop_
_entity.id
_entity.type
_entity.pdbx_description
1 polymer ?
#
loop_
_entity_poly.entity_id
_entity_poly.type
_entity_poly.pdbx_seq_one_letter_code
_entity_poly.pdbx_strand_id
1 'polypeptide(L)'
;MKKRIVIIGGGAAGLMAAGRVRELGGEPIILEKESRTGKKLGITGKGRCNVTNNCDLQTLIANIPTNPHFLYGAFSGFGPQDTINFFESHGVHLKTERGNRVFPVSDKAADIVSALRHYAGQCVHMNSAAEEIVVCGNGEDTSGKCISAVRTRGGQVTECDAVILATGGMSYPLTGSDGSGYKLAADVGHTIVEPKPSLVPLETAERWCTRLQGLSLRNISVKVIDTVRSDAVVYEDFGELLFTHFGISGPVVLSASSHIRDIKRGRYKYIIDLKPSLDEKTLDSRLLSDFAKYCNKNFSNALDDLLPKKLIPVIISLSGISPERKIHDITREERRNLLSLLKSLTLTVSGPRPIAEAIITSGGVDTRQINPKTMESKLVSGLYFAGEIIDTDAYTGGFNLQIAFSTAVCAAEAACMSC
;
A
#
# COMPACT_ATOMS: atom_id res chain seq x y z
N MET A 1 33.44 5.21 -22.43
CA MET A 1 32.20 4.76 -23.11
C MET A 1 31.02 5.12 -22.20
N LYS A 2 29.81 5.32 -22.77
CA LYS A 2 28.63 5.49 -21.93
C LYS A 2 28.28 4.16 -21.29
N LYS A 3 27.97 4.13 -19.98
CA LYS A 3 27.53 2.91 -19.32
C LYS A 3 26.15 2.50 -19.81
N ARG A 4 26.02 1.25 -20.21
CA ARG A 4 24.76 0.64 -20.61
C ARG A 4 24.08 -0.01 -19.42
N ILE A 5 22.92 0.51 -19.05
CA ILE A 5 22.19 0.08 -17.84
C ILE A 5 20.84 -0.48 -18.28
N VAL A 6 20.66 -1.79 -18.10
CA VAL A 6 19.37 -2.45 -18.36
C VAL A 6 18.48 -2.30 -17.13
N ILE A 7 17.26 -1.83 -17.35
CA ILE A 7 16.23 -1.65 -16.33
C ILE A 7 15.10 -2.63 -16.60
N ILE A 8 14.84 -3.55 -15.68
CA ILE A 8 13.79 -4.55 -15.82
C ILE A 8 12.51 -4.05 -15.14
N GLY A 9 11.52 -3.71 -15.97
CA GLY A 9 10.22 -3.18 -15.58
C GLY A 9 10.06 -1.68 -15.86
N GLY A 10 9.02 -1.32 -16.62
CA GLY A 10 8.64 0.05 -16.99
C GLY A 10 7.57 0.66 -16.10
N GLY A 11 7.61 0.36 -14.79
CA GLY A 11 6.75 0.96 -13.77
C GLY A 11 7.26 2.31 -13.26
N ALA A 12 6.75 2.76 -12.12
CA ALA A 12 7.14 4.05 -11.51
C ALA A 12 8.65 4.13 -11.24
N ALA A 13 9.22 3.11 -10.60
CA ALA A 13 10.65 3.05 -10.30
C ALA A 13 11.48 2.94 -11.57
N GLY A 14 11.14 2.05 -12.50
CA GLY A 14 11.95 1.85 -13.72
C GLY A 14 11.98 3.06 -14.63
N LEU A 15 10.85 3.76 -14.82
CA LEU A 15 10.81 5.00 -15.61
C LEU A 15 11.62 6.13 -14.96
N MET A 16 11.53 6.28 -13.63
CA MET A 16 12.33 7.26 -12.90
C MET A 16 13.83 6.94 -13.00
N ALA A 17 14.21 5.68 -12.81
CA ALA A 17 15.61 5.23 -12.93
C ALA A 17 16.16 5.50 -14.34
N ALA A 18 15.40 5.17 -15.39
CA ALA A 18 15.84 5.39 -16.78
C ALA A 18 16.06 6.86 -17.10
N GLY A 19 15.15 7.73 -16.67
CA GLY A 19 15.31 9.16 -16.84
C GLY A 19 16.55 9.69 -16.12
N ARG A 20 16.79 9.21 -14.86
CA ARG A 20 17.98 9.62 -14.10
C ARG A 20 19.29 9.12 -14.71
N VAL A 21 19.32 7.88 -15.19
CA VAL A 21 20.48 7.35 -15.96
C VAL A 21 20.78 8.21 -17.18
N ARG A 22 19.75 8.59 -17.96
CA ARG A 22 19.89 9.43 -19.14
C ARG A 22 20.43 10.83 -18.78
N GLU A 23 19.91 11.42 -17.72
CA GLU A 23 20.34 12.74 -17.22
C GLU A 23 21.82 12.74 -16.82
N LEU A 24 22.30 11.62 -16.25
CA LEU A 24 23.71 11.42 -15.87
C LEU A 24 24.60 11.01 -17.06
N GLY A 25 24.08 10.95 -18.28
CA GLY A 25 24.83 10.64 -19.49
C GLY A 25 25.01 9.14 -19.77
N GLY A 26 24.38 8.24 -18.98
CA GLY A 26 24.32 6.81 -19.26
C GLY A 26 23.39 6.44 -20.43
N GLU A 27 23.38 5.17 -20.81
CA GLU A 27 22.53 4.59 -21.85
C GLU A 27 21.52 3.64 -21.18
N PRO A 28 20.29 4.09 -20.83
CA PRO A 28 19.29 3.22 -20.24
C PRO A 28 18.58 2.38 -21.30
N ILE A 29 18.25 1.13 -20.97
CA ILE A 29 17.42 0.22 -21.76
C ILE A 29 16.37 -0.36 -20.85
N ILE A 30 15.09 0.01 -21.02
CA ILE A 30 13.98 -0.57 -20.25
C ILE A 30 13.44 -1.80 -20.98
N LEU A 31 13.42 -2.94 -20.29
CA LEU A 31 12.72 -4.14 -20.73
C LEU A 31 11.37 -4.21 -20.00
N GLU A 32 10.29 -3.94 -20.73
CA GLU A 32 8.91 -3.99 -20.22
C GLU A 32 8.17 -5.16 -20.85
N LYS A 33 7.64 -6.08 -20.03
CA LYS A 33 6.91 -7.25 -20.51
C LYS A 33 5.53 -6.94 -21.07
N GLU A 34 4.94 -5.85 -20.65
CA GLU A 34 3.60 -5.40 -21.03
C GLU A 34 3.64 -4.56 -22.32
N SER A 35 2.48 -4.36 -22.94
CA SER A 35 2.31 -3.54 -24.14
C SER A 35 2.37 -2.02 -23.87
N ARG A 36 2.42 -1.60 -22.58
CA ARG A 36 2.55 -0.21 -22.17
C ARG A 36 3.18 -0.10 -20.79
N THR A 37 3.96 0.95 -20.57
CA THR A 37 4.55 1.28 -19.28
C THR A 37 3.54 1.89 -18.32
N GLY A 38 3.84 1.85 -17.01
CA GLY A 38 3.10 2.58 -15.98
C GLY A 38 1.67 2.07 -15.72
N LYS A 39 1.34 0.83 -16.09
CA LYS A 39 -0.03 0.27 -15.92
C LYS A 39 -0.52 0.39 -14.48
N LYS A 40 0.27 -0.09 -13.50
CA LYS A 40 -0.08 -0.01 -12.08
C LYS A 40 -0.15 1.44 -11.60
N LEU A 41 0.82 2.28 -12.00
CA LEU A 41 0.84 3.70 -11.67
C LEU A 41 -0.44 4.42 -12.14
N GLY A 42 -0.93 4.10 -13.34
CA GLY A 42 -2.14 4.69 -13.93
C GLY A 42 -3.44 4.40 -13.17
N ILE A 43 -3.49 3.35 -12.34
CA ILE A 43 -4.67 3.01 -11.52
C ILE A 43 -4.55 3.45 -10.05
N THR A 44 -3.38 3.92 -9.62
CA THR A 44 -3.16 4.37 -8.23
C THR A 44 -4.07 5.54 -7.87
N GLY A 45 -4.43 5.65 -6.60
CA GLY A 45 -5.28 6.72 -6.10
C GLY A 45 -6.64 6.80 -6.83
N LYS A 46 -7.20 5.67 -7.29
CA LYS A 46 -8.43 5.59 -8.09
C LYS A 46 -8.31 6.34 -9.42
N GLY A 47 -7.15 6.25 -10.08
CA GLY A 47 -6.85 6.92 -11.34
C GLY A 47 -6.38 8.38 -11.20
N ARG A 48 -6.21 8.88 -9.96
CA ARG A 48 -5.71 10.23 -9.69
C ARG A 48 -4.20 10.30 -9.46
N CYS A 49 -3.58 9.21 -9.02
CA CYS A 49 -2.19 9.07 -8.60
C CYS A 49 -1.82 9.95 -7.39
N ASN A 50 -1.77 9.35 -6.20
CA ASN A 50 -1.17 9.99 -5.03
C ASN A 50 0.36 9.87 -5.11
N VAL A 51 1.01 10.91 -5.65
CA VAL A 51 2.41 10.88 -6.09
C VAL A 51 3.39 10.74 -4.92
N THR A 52 3.14 11.47 -3.85
CA THR A 52 3.93 11.47 -2.62
C THR A 52 3.10 11.99 -1.46
N ASN A 53 3.72 12.10 -0.29
CA ASN A 53 3.19 12.80 0.88
C ASN A 53 4.07 14.01 1.17
N ASN A 54 3.50 15.21 1.28
CA ASN A 54 4.25 16.43 1.59
C ASN A 54 4.56 16.51 3.09
N CYS A 55 5.45 15.63 3.56
CA CYS A 55 5.86 15.52 4.95
C CYS A 55 7.39 15.56 5.08
N ASP A 56 7.88 15.71 6.30
CA ASP A 56 9.29 15.62 6.62
C ASP A 56 9.79 14.16 6.64
N LEU A 57 11.11 13.99 6.71
CA LEU A 57 11.76 12.67 6.71
C LEU A 57 11.34 11.81 7.91
N GLN A 58 11.13 12.39 9.08
CA GLN A 58 10.74 11.64 10.28
C GLN A 58 9.32 11.06 10.11
N THR A 59 8.40 11.88 9.65
CA THR A 59 7.02 11.45 9.32
C THR A 59 7.04 10.40 8.21
N LEU A 60 7.87 10.56 7.18
CA LEU A 60 8.01 9.59 6.09
C LEU A 60 8.44 8.23 6.64
N ILE A 61 9.51 8.16 7.44
CA ILE A 61 10.02 6.95 8.08
C ILE A 61 8.99 6.31 9.03
N ALA A 62 8.27 7.12 9.80
CA ALA A 62 7.24 6.63 10.74
C ALA A 62 6.04 5.95 10.02
N ASN A 63 5.84 6.23 8.73
CA ASN A 63 4.79 5.62 7.92
C ASN A 63 5.24 4.35 7.16
N ILE A 64 6.40 3.80 7.49
CA ILE A 64 6.96 2.59 6.90
C ILE A 64 7.08 1.50 7.97
N PRO A 65 6.13 0.56 8.05
CA PRO A 65 6.15 -0.49 9.08
C PRO A 65 7.22 -1.56 8.84
N THR A 66 7.74 -1.70 7.61
CA THR A 66 8.69 -2.75 7.25
C THR A 66 10.03 -2.14 6.81
N ASN A 67 11.09 -2.43 7.54
CA ASN A 67 12.47 -2.00 7.26
C ASN A 67 12.65 -0.48 7.04
N PRO A 68 12.07 0.42 7.87
CA PRO A 68 12.08 1.88 7.62
C PRO A 68 13.50 2.46 7.53
N HIS A 69 14.43 2.00 8.38
CA HIS A 69 15.80 2.52 8.43
C HIS A 69 16.63 2.22 7.17
N PHE A 70 16.27 1.16 6.43
CA PHE A 70 16.90 0.83 5.17
C PHE A 70 16.75 1.96 4.13
N LEU A 71 15.64 2.68 4.16
CA LEU A 71 15.29 3.71 3.18
C LEU A 71 15.85 5.11 3.52
N TYR A 72 16.46 5.28 4.70
CA TYR A 72 16.92 6.59 5.16
C TYR A 72 17.84 7.29 4.13
N GLY A 73 18.83 6.56 3.58
CA GLY A 73 19.76 7.10 2.59
C GLY A 73 19.05 7.55 1.30
N ALA A 74 18.18 6.70 0.77
CA ALA A 74 17.41 7.01 -0.45
C ALA A 74 16.50 8.23 -0.28
N PHE A 75 15.80 8.35 0.86
CA PHE A 75 14.92 9.49 1.15
C PHE A 75 15.70 10.79 1.42
N SER A 76 16.90 10.70 1.99
CA SER A 76 17.77 11.87 2.19
C SER A 76 18.33 12.38 0.87
N GLY A 77 18.55 11.50 -0.12
CA GLY A 77 19.03 11.86 -1.46
C GLY A 77 17.92 12.37 -2.39
N PHE A 78 16.69 11.82 -2.25
CA PHE A 78 15.53 12.20 -3.06
C PHE A 78 14.25 12.05 -2.22
N GLY A 79 13.84 13.12 -1.58
CA GLY A 79 12.68 13.15 -0.67
C GLY A 79 11.38 13.62 -1.31
N PRO A 80 10.33 13.83 -0.49
CA PRO A 80 9.03 14.29 -0.97
C PRO A 80 9.06 15.63 -1.72
N GLN A 81 9.85 16.58 -1.24
CA GLN A 81 9.97 17.88 -1.91
C GLN A 81 10.68 17.77 -3.27
N ASP A 82 11.67 16.88 -3.37
CA ASP A 82 12.35 16.62 -4.65
C ASP A 82 11.39 15.97 -5.66
N THR A 83 10.52 15.06 -5.19
CA THR A 83 9.46 14.46 -6.01
C THR A 83 8.47 15.53 -6.50
N ILE A 84 8.05 16.46 -5.64
CA ILE A 84 7.16 17.57 -6.03
C ILE A 84 7.85 18.44 -7.08
N ASN A 85 9.06 18.91 -6.80
CA ASN A 85 9.84 19.76 -7.70
C ASN A 85 10.09 19.07 -9.05
N PHE A 86 10.38 17.77 -9.05
CA PHE A 86 10.56 16.98 -10.26
C PHE A 86 9.34 17.02 -11.16
N PHE A 87 8.15 16.70 -10.64
CA PHE A 87 6.94 16.69 -11.48
C PHE A 87 6.54 18.09 -11.95
N GLU A 88 6.67 19.10 -11.11
CA GLU A 88 6.39 20.49 -11.50
C GLU A 88 7.32 20.99 -12.58
N SER A 89 8.63 20.70 -12.48
CA SER A 89 9.60 21.05 -13.52
C SER A 89 9.38 20.31 -14.85
N HIS A 90 8.68 19.15 -14.80
CA HIS A 90 8.26 18.39 -15.98
C HIS A 90 6.82 18.72 -16.45
N GLY A 91 6.28 19.86 -16.02
CA GLY A 91 5.01 20.41 -16.51
C GLY A 91 3.75 19.78 -15.86
N VAL A 92 3.87 19.05 -14.78
CA VAL A 92 2.74 18.51 -14.02
C VAL A 92 2.52 19.30 -12.75
N HIS A 93 1.55 20.22 -12.76
CA HIS A 93 1.17 20.95 -11.57
C HIS A 93 0.54 20.06 -10.52
N LEU A 94 1.00 20.19 -9.27
CA LEU A 94 0.59 19.38 -8.14
C LEU A 94 -0.20 20.18 -7.11
N LYS A 95 -1.05 19.51 -6.35
CA LYS A 95 -1.79 20.04 -5.22
C LYS A 95 -1.65 19.14 -4.00
N THR A 96 -1.56 19.74 -2.81
CA THR A 96 -1.57 19.03 -1.54
C THR A 96 -2.98 19.01 -0.97
N GLU A 97 -3.52 17.84 -0.68
CA GLU A 97 -4.83 17.62 -0.07
C GLU A 97 -4.70 17.23 1.41
N ARG A 98 -5.84 17.04 2.09
CA ARG A 98 -5.90 16.61 3.49
C ARG A 98 -5.01 15.39 3.74
N GLY A 99 -4.24 15.41 4.83
CA GLY A 99 -3.27 14.36 5.19
C GLY A 99 -1.99 14.45 4.37
N ASN A 100 -1.66 15.65 3.88
CA ASN A 100 -0.45 15.97 3.11
C ASN A 100 -0.29 15.13 1.82
N ARG A 101 -1.37 14.54 1.31
CA ARG A 101 -1.36 13.74 0.09
C ARG A 101 -1.22 14.63 -1.13
N VAL A 102 -0.29 14.29 -2.01
CA VAL A 102 0.03 15.08 -3.20
C VAL A 102 -0.56 14.43 -4.45
N PHE A 103 -1.35 15.20 -5.21
CA PHE A 103 -2.00 14.76 -6.45
C PHE A 103 -1.74 15.75 -7.58
N PRO A 104 -1.78 15.32 -8.85
CA PRO A 104 -1.83 16.25 -9.97
C PRO A 104 -3.11 17.11 -9.89
N VAL A 105 -3.00 18.40 -10.25
CA VAL A 105 -4.15 19.33 -10.26
C VAL A 105 -5.26 18.81 -11.20
N SER A 106 -4.86 18.14 -12.27
CA SER A 106 -5.78 17.52 -13.25
C SER A 106 -6.58 16.33 -12.70
N ASP A 107 -6.18 15.76 -11.56
CA ASP A 107 -6.70 14.51 -11.02
C ASP A 107 -6.56 13.30 -11.97
N LYS A 108 -5.55 13.32 -12.86
CA LYS A 108 -5.30 12.25 -13.84
C LYS A 108 -3.93 11.62 -13.62
N ALA A 109 -3.90 10.35 -13.26
CA ALA A 109 -2.66 9.56 -13.16
C ALA A 109 -1.90 9.49 -14.50
N ALA A 110 -2.60 9.66 -15.63
CA ALA A 110 -2.01 9.66 -16.97
C ALA A 110 -0.94 10.76 -17.13
N ASP A 111 -1.10 11.92 -16.49
CA ASP A 111 -0.14 13.03 -16.61
C ASP A 111 1.18 12.66 -15.91
N ILE A 112 1.10 12.00 -14.77
CA ILE A 112 2.27 11.47 -14.04
C ILE A 112 3.00 10.41 -14.88
N VAL A 113 2.25 9.46 -15.48
CA VAL A 113 2.82 8.44 -16.37
C VAL A 113 3.48 9.09 -17.60
N SER A 114 2.84 10.10 -18.19
CA SER A 114 3.35 10.82 -19.35
C SER A 114 4.65 11.57 -19.04
N ALA A 115 4.72 12.27 -17.92
CA ALA A 115 5.92 12.96 -17.46
C ALA A 115 7.11 12.00 -17.29
N LEU A 116 6.88 10.88 -16.59
CA LEU A 116 7.92 9.85 -16.40
C LEU A 116 8.38 9.21 -17.72
N ARG A 117 7.45 8.94 -18.65
CA ARG A 117 7.80 8.43 -19.98
C ARG A 117 8.62 9.42 -20.79
N HIS A 118 8.26 10.69 -20.74
CA HIS A 118 9.03 11.76 -21.39
C HIS A 118 10.44 11.87 -20.79
N TYR A 119 10.54 11.80 -19.46
CA TYR A 119 11.82 11.81 -18.76
C TYR A 119 12.69 10.61 -19.11
N ALA A 120 12.13 9.39 -19.16
CA ALA A 120 12.85 8.18 -19.60
C ALA A 120 13.30 8.26 -21.07
N GLY A 121 12.53 8.89 -21.95
CA GLY A 121 12.84 9.01 -23.38
C GLY A 121 12.52 7.74 -24.18
N GLN A 122 13.23 7.52 -25.30
CA GLN A 122 12.96 6.42 -26.24
C GLN A 122 13.75 5.14 -25.93
N CYS A 123 13.92 4.81 -24.65
CA CYS A 123 14.72 3.64 -24.22
C CYS A 123 13.89 2.40 -23.87
N VAL A 124 12.58 2.40 -24.19
CA VAL A 124 11.67 1.35 -23.74
C VAL A 124 11.42 0.30 -24.81
N HIS A 125 11.71 -0.95 -24.50
CA HIS A 125 11.38 -2.13 -25.28
C HIS A 125 10.16 -2.80 -24.67
N MET A 126 9.00 -2.64 -25.32
CA MET A 126 7.74 -3.24 -24.91
C MET A 126 7.67 -4.72 -25.30
N ASN A 127 6.79 -5.49 -24.64
CA ASN A 127 6.62 -6.93 -24.86
C ASN A 127 7.94 -7.73 -24.73
N SER A 128 8.86 -7.21 -23.90
CA SER A 128 10.22 -7.73 -23.71
C SER A 128 10.36 -8.23 -22.26
N ALA A 129 9.83 -9.42 -21.98
CA ALA A 129 9.92 -10.04 -20.67
C ALA A 129 11.35 -10.54 -20.42
N ALA A 130 12.04 -10.02 -19.41
CA ALA A 130 13.30 -10.56 -18.94
C ALA A 130 13.07 -11.96 -18.36
N GLU A 131 13.92 -12.91 -18.68
CA GLU A 131 13.86 -14.31 -18.25
C GLU A 131 15.06 -14.71 -17.39
N GLU A 132 16.21 -14.11 -17.66
CA GLU A 132 17.46 -14.41 -16.97
C GLU A 132 18.35 -13.18 -16.84
N ILE A 133 18.95 -13.01 -15.67
CA ILE A 133 20.05 -12.08 -15.44
C ILE A 133 21.35 -12.88 -15.55
N VAL A 134 22.13 -12.62 -16.60
CA VAL A 134 23.39 -13.33 -16.86
C VAL A 134 24.49 -12.72 -16.02
N VAL A 135 25.12 -13.55 -15.20
CA VAL A 135 26.25 -13.14 -14.34
C VAL A 135 27.53 -13.80 -14.82
N CYS A 136 28.63 -13.07 -14.74
CA CYS A 136 29.99 -13.60 -14.93
C CYS A 136 30.63 -13.89 -13.56
N GLY A 137 31.49 -14.89 -13.48
CA GLY A 137 32.22 -15.30 -12.26
C GLY A 137 32.34 -16.82 -12.16
N ASN A 138 33.46 -17.31 -11.67
CA ASN A 138 33.73 -18.74 -11.59
C ASN A 138 33.20 -19.36 -10.31
N GLY A 139 32.29 -20.31 -10.44
CA GLY A 139 32.02 -21.29 -9.39
C GLY A 139 31.07 -20.89 -8.27
N GLU A 140 31.05 -21.71 -7.21
CA GLU A 140 30.18 -21.58 -6.03
C GLU A 140 30.52 -20.41 -5.10
N ASP A 141 31.65 -19.73 -5.33
CA ASP A 141 32.07 -18.58 -4.53
C ASP A 141 31.31 -17.32 -4.99
N THR A 142 30.50 -16.73 -4.11
CA THR A 142 29.75 -15.50 -4.37
C THR A 142 30.62 -14.26 -4.44
N SER A 143 31.87 -14.33 -3.97
CA SER A 143 32.86 -13.26 -4.05
C SER A 143 33.39 -13.14 -5.48
N GLY A 144 32.84 -12.22 -6.27
CA GLY A 144 33.30 -11.91 -7.64
C GLY A 144 32.26 -12.08 -8.75
N LYS A 145 30.99 -12.39 -8.41
CA LYS A 145 29.92 -12.35 -9.42
C LYS A 145 29.65 -10.92 -9.87
N CYS A 146 29.57 -10.71 -11.18
CA CYS A 146 29.22 -9.41 -11.76
C CYS A 146 28.17 -9.59 -12.87
N ILE A 147 27.40 -8.54 -13.15
CA ILE A 147 26.46 -8.51 -14.27
C ILE A 147 27.21 -8.55 -15.59
N SER A 148 26.66 -9.27 -16.57
CA SER A 148 27.15 -9.24 -17.97
C SER A 148 26.05 -8.95 -18.99
N ALA A 149 24.86 -9.50 -18.82
CA ALA A 149 23.76 -9.31 -19.75
C ALA A 149 22.39 -9.62 -19.12
N VAL A 150 21.33 -9.29 -19.82
CA VAL A 150 19.96 -9.77 -19.55
C VAL A 150 19.44 -10.51 -20.78
N ARG A 151 18.88 -11.71 -20.56
CA ARG A 151 18.19 -12.49 -21.59
C ARG A 151 16.69 -12.32 -21.45
N THR A 152 16.02 -12.08 -22.57
CA THR A 152 14.55 -12.03 -22.63
C THR A 152 13.99 -13.41 -22.96
N ARG A 153 12.70 -13.64 -22.66
CA ARG A 153 11.97 -14.86 -23.04
C ARG A 153 12.00 -15.15 -24.54
N GLY A 154 12.12 -14.12 -25.38
CA GLY A 154 12.30 -14.25 -26.82
C GLY A 154 13.70 -14.65 -27.27
N GLY A 155 14.63 -14.92 -26.34
CA GLY A 155 16.00 -15.32 -26.61
C GLY A 155 16.97 -14.17 -26.92
N GLN A 156 16.49 -12.92 -26.97
CA GLN A 156 17.35 -11.75 -27.17
C GLN A 156 18.24 -11.56 -25.93
N VAL A 157 19.54 -11.40 -26.16
CA VAL A 157 20.53 -11.08 -25.12
C VAL A 157 20.96 -9.65 -25.26
N THR A 158 20.89 -8.88 -24.17
CA THR A 158 21.34 -7.48 -24.10
C THR A 158 22.51 -7.39 -23.11
N GLU A 159 23.70 -7.18 -23.65
CA GLU A 159 24.90 -6.93 -22.83
C GLU A 159 24.79 -5.59 -22.11
N CYS A 160 25.22 -5.52 -20.86
CA CYS A 160 25.13 -4.32 -20.03
C CYS A 160 26.19 -4.30 -18.92
N ASP A 161 26.49 -3.10 -18.45
CA ASP A 161 27.41 -2.85 -17.34
C ASP A 161 26.72 -2.96 -15.99
N ALA A 162 25.39 -2.73 -15.96
CA ALA A 162 24.58 -2.84 -14.75
C ALA A 162 23.12 -3.18 -15.07
N VAL A 163 22.42 -3.73 -14.06
CA VAL A 163 20.99 -4.02 -14.11
C VAL A 163 20.28 -3.37 -12.93
N ILE A 164 19.18 -2.67 -13.19
CA ILE A 164 18.27 -2.20 -12.15
C ILE A 164 16.99 -3.03 -12.21
N LEU A 165 16.72 -3.84 -11.18
CA LEU A 165 15.51 -4.65 -11.08
C LEU A 165 14.38 -3.83 -10.42
N ALA A 166 13.38 -3.43 -11.24
CA ALA A 166 12.30 -2.51 -10.88
C ALA A 166 10.91 -3.09 -11.24
N THR A 167 10.74 -4.39 -11.08
CA THR A 167 9.57 -5.17 -11.54
C THR A 167 8.31 -5.01 -10.69
N GLY A 168 8.42 -4.37 -9.52
CA GLY A 168 7.33 -4.31 -8.55
C GLY A 168 7.13 -5.61 -7.78
N GLY A 169 6.00 -5.72 -7.08
CA GLY A 169 5.63 -6.88 -6.26
C GLY A 169 4.69 -7.88 -6.94
N MET A 170 3.67 -8.36 -6.20
CA MET A 170 2.66 -9.32 -6.67
C MET A 170 1.23 -8.78 -6.63
N SER A 171 1.03 -7.55 -6.23
CA SER A 171 -0.31 -6.94 -6.19
C SER A 171 -0.71 -6.39 -7.56
N TYR A 172 -1.99 -6.54 -7.93
CA TYR A 172 -2.54 -6.21 -9.25
C TYR A 172 -1.79 -6.89 -10.42
N PRO A 173 -1.72 -8.23 -10.49
CA PRO A 173 -0.89 -8.96 -11.45
C PRO A 173 -1.22 -8.64 -12.92
N LEU A 174 -2.46 -8.25 -13.24
CA LEU A 174 -2.87 -7.80 -14.59
C LEU A 174 -2.17 -6.50 -15.04
N THR A 175 -1.50 -5.83 -14.12
CA THR A 175 -0.71 -4.62 -14.44
C THR A 175 0.76 -4.92 -14.70
N GLY A 176 1.17 -6.19 -14.62
CA GLY A 176 2.54 -6.62 -14.78
C GLY A 176 3.28 -6.91 -13.45
N SER A 177 2.67 -6.64 -12.30
CA SER A 177 3.22 -6.94 -10.97
C SER A 177 2.86 -8.38 -10.55
N ASP A 178 3.47 -9.39 -11.17
CA ASP A 178 3.14 -10.80 -10.99
C ASP A 178 4.18 -11.60 -10.19
N GLY A 179 5.19 -10.93 -9.64
CA GLY A 179 6.26 -11.56 -8.86
C GLY A 179 7.38 -12.18 -9.70
N SER A 180 7.37 -12.05 -11.04
CA SER A 180 8.43 -12.61 -11.90
C SER A 180 9.82 -12.08 -11.55
N GLY A 181 9.94 -10.85 -11.05
CA GLY A 181 11.20 -10.28 -10.58
C GLY A 181 11.80 -10.98 -9.37
N TYR A 182 10.98 -11.54 -8.49
CA TYR A 182 11.48 -12.31 -7.36
C TYR A 182 12.24 -13.57 -7.79
N LYS A 183 11.76 -14.22 -8.87
CA LYS A 183 12.48 -15.34 -9.47
C LYS A 183 13.84 -14.90 -10.01
N LEU A 184 13.89 -13.80 -10.77
CA LEU A 184 15.14 -13.27 -11.30
C LEU A 184 16.17 -12.96 -10.19
N ALA A 185 15.72 -12.39 -9.07
CA ALA A 185 16.60 -12.12 -7.93
C ALA A 185 17.05 -13.42 -7.23
N ALA A 186 16.15 -14.39 -7.05
CA ALA A 186 16.47 -15.69 -6.44
C ALA A 186 17.44 -16.50 -7.29
N ASP A 187 17.31 -16.50 -8.61
CA ASP A 187 18.16 -17.24 -9.54
C ASP A 187 19.62 -16.76 -9.47
N VAL A 188 19.88 -15.51 -9.07
CA VAL A 188 21.23 -14.96 -8.85
C VAL A 188 21.70 -15.04 -7.39
N GLY A 189 20.90 -15.64 -6.50
CA GLY A 189 21.28 -15.98 -5.12
C GLY A 189 20.63 -15.12 -4.03
N HIS A 190 19.73 -14.20 -4.35
CA HIS A 190 19.05 -13.40 -3.35
C HIS A 190 17.96 -14.18 -2.61
N THR A 191 17.89 -13.95 -1.31
CA THR A 191 16.80 -14.43 -0.48
C THR A 191 15.55 -13.58 -0.70
N ILE A 192 14.43 -14.24 -0.93
CA ILE A 192 13.13 -13.57 -1.02
C ILE A 192 12.36 -13.78 0.29
N VAL A 193 12.11 -12.70 1.00
CA VAL A 193 11.17 -12.69 2.13
C VAL A 193 9.77 -12.94 1.55
N GLU A 194 9.06 -13.92 2.12
CA GLU A 194 7.77 -14.39 1.59
C GLU A 194 6.80 -13.24 1.30
N PRO A 195 6.37 -13.04 0.05
CA PRO A 195 5.43 -12.00 -0.31
C PRO A 195 4.06 -12.21 0.33
N LYS A 196 3.53 -11.18 0.99
CA LYS A 196 2.22 -11.18 1.66
C LYS A 196 1.41 -9.97 1.24
N PRO A 197 0.06 -10.06 1.26
CA PRO A 197 -0.77 -8.90 1.00
C PRO A 197 -0.59 -7.86 2.11
N SER A 198 -0.35 -6.60 1.73
CA SER A 198 -0.35 -5.43 2.62
C SER A 198 -1.30 -4.37 2.08
N LEU A 199 -1.90 -3.58 2.95
CA LEU A 199 -2.98 -2.66 2.59
C LEU A 199 -4.11 -3.39 1.83
N VAL A 200 -4.64 -4.44 2.44
CA VAL A 200 -5.59 -5.35 1.84
C VAL A 200 -6.93 -5.32 2.60
N PRO A 201 -8.08 -5.43 1.90
CA PRO A 201 -9.36 -5.62 2.56
C PRO A 201 -9.39 -6.92 3.36
N LEU A 202 -10.25 -6.98 4.38
CA LEU A 202 -10.35 -8.09 5.30
C LEU A 202 -11.72 -8.76 5.22
N GLU A 203 -11.71 -10.09 5.26
CA GLU A 203 -12.92 -10.90 5.41
C GLU A 203 -13.32 -10.98 6.88
N THR A 204 -14.62 -11.00 7.15
CA THR A 204 -15.16 -11.07 8.51
C THR A 204 -16.03 -12.31 8.71
N ALA A 205 -16.11 -12.80 9.95
CA ALA A 205 -16.95 -13.95 10.30
C ALA A 205 -18.44 -13.58 10.34
N GLU A 206 -18.75 -12.32 10.59
CA GLU A 206 -20.10 -11.80 10.80
C GLU A 206 -20.84 -11.62 9.45
N ARG A 207 -21.77 -12.53 9.16
CA ARG A 207 -22.56 -12.51 7.92
C ARG A 207 -23.40 -11.24 7.71
N TRP A 208 -23.72 -10.51 8.78
CA TRP A 208 -24.48 -9.28 8.64
C TRP A 208 -23.67 -8.16 7.94
N CYS A 209 -22.35 -8.24 7.89
CA CYS A 209 -21.51 -7.28 7.14
C CYS A 209 -21.91 -7.20 5.67
N THR A 210 -22.29 -8.32 5.05
CA THR A 210 -22.71 -8.38 3.64
C THR A 210 -23.96 -7.55 3.36
N ARG A 211 -24.87 -7.45 4.34
CA ARG A 211 -26.10 -6.62 4.24
C ARG A 211 -25.76 -5.12 4.20
N LEU A 212 -24.57 -4.75 4.71
CA LEU A 212 -24.09 -3.37 4.76
C LEU A 212 -23.22 -3.00 3.55
N GLN A 213 -23.05 -3.88 2.57
CA GLN A 213 -22.23 -3.61 1.38
C GLN A 213 -22.48 -2.20 0.81
N GLY A 214 -21.40 -1.43 0.60
CA GLY A 214 -21.44 -0.07 0.10
C GLY A 214 -21.68 1.01 1.17
N LEU A 215 -21.95 0.64 2.43
CA LEU A 215 -22.02 1.60 3.53
C LEU A 215 -20.60 2.00 3.95
N SER A 216 -20.28 3.30 3.88
CA SER A 216 -19.11 3.88 4.51
C SER A 216 -19.46 4.47 5.86
N LEU A 217 -18.77 4.03 6.90
CA LEU A 217 -18.76 4.69 8.21
C LEU A 217 -17.66 5.72 8.22
N ARG A 218 -18.00 6.96 8.55
CA ARG A 218 -17.07 8.08 8.64
C ARG A 218 -16.93 8.53 10.08
N ASN A 219 -15.75 9.10 10.40
CA ASN A 219 -15.46 9.62 11.74
C ASN A 219 -15.68 8.59 12.84
N ILE A 220 -15.25 7.36 12.61
CA ILE A 220 -15.22 6.28 13.59
C ILE A 220 -13.81 6.11 14.16
N SER A 221 -13.70 5.58 15.37
CA SER A 221 -12.44 5.04 15.90
C SER A 221 -12.45 3.52 15.79
N VAL A 222 -11.30 2.97 15.46
CA VAL A 222 -11.11 1.53 15.32
C VAL A 222 -9.94 1.09 16.17
N LYS A 223 -10.13 0.02 16.96
CA LYS A 223 -9.05 -0.72 17.62
C LYS A 223 -9.01 -2.14 17.08
N VAL A 224 -7.80 -2.61 16.77
CA VAL A 224 -7.57 -4.01 16.41
C VAL A 224 -6.84 -4.69 17.53
N ILE A 225 -7.40 -5.77 18.05
CA ILE A 225 -6.81 -6.55 19.14
C ILE A 225 -6.38 -7.93 18.65
N ASP A 226 -5.26 -8.43 19.18
CA ASP A 226 -4.77 -9.80 18.99
C ASP A 226 -5.21 -10.66 20.18
N THR A 227 -6.21 -11.52 19.98
CA THR A 227 -6.80 -12.36 21.04
C THR A 227 -5.82 -13.40 21.58
N VAL A 228 -4.78 -13.77 20.82
CA VAL A 228 -3.74 -14.70 21.26
C VAL A 228 -2.74 -14.00 22.19
N ARG A 229 -2.61 -12.68 22.10
CA ARG A 229 -1.72 -11.86 22.95
C ARG A 229 -2.49 -11.13 24.05
N SER A 230 -3.38 -11.81 24.74
CA SER A 230 -4.16 -11.24 25.86
C SER A 230 -4.89 -9.95 25.47
N ASP A 231 -5.51 -9.94 24.28
CA ASP A 231 -6.23 -8.79 23.71
C ASP A 231 -5.37 -7.52 23.54
N ALA A 232 -4.06 -7.70 23.30
CA ALA A 232 -3.17 -6.56 23.05
C ALA A 232 -3.65 -5.76 21.83
N VAL A 233 -3.72 -4.44 21.97
CA VAL A 233 -4.02 -3.53 20.88
C VAL A 233 -2.82 -3.51 19.92
N VAL A 234 -3.03 -3.96 18.69
CA VAL A 234 -2.00 -4.00 17.63
C VAL A 234 -2.11 -2.82 16.67
N TYR A 235 -3.29 -2.19 16.63
CA TYR A 235 -3.53 -0.99 15.81
C TYR A 235 -4.70 -0.19 16.38
N GLU A 236 -4.60 1.13 16.33
CA GLU A 236 -5.67 2.07 16.65
C GLU A 236 -5.62 3.26 15.71
N ASP A 237 -6.77 3.67 15.17
CA ASP A 237 -6.85 4.80 14.26
C ASP A 237 -8.26 5.41 14.23
N PHE A 238 -8.35 6.64 13.68
CA PHE A 238 -9.59 7.36 13.46
C PHE A 238 -9.77 7.64 11.97
N GLY A 239 -10.93 7.26 11.39
CA GLY A 239 -11.13 7.50 9.97
C GLY A 239 -12.39 6.88 9.39
N GLU A 240 -12.25 6.30 8.19
CA GLU A 240 -13.34 5.72 7.42
C GLU A 240 -13.17 4.21 7.22
N LEU A 241 -14.27 3.47 7.41
CA LEU A 241 -14.43 2.05 7.12
C LEU A 241 -15.53 1.85 6.09
N LEU A 242 -15.30 0.96 5.12
CA LEU A 242 -16.27 0.58 4.10
C LEU A 242 -16.68 -0.88 4.28
N PHE A 243 -17.97 -1.16 4.38
CA PHE A 243 -18.50 -2.52 4.30
C PHE A 243 -18.57 -3.00 2.85
N THR A 244 -18.19 -4.26 2.64
CA THR A 244 -18.18 -4.93 1.33
C THR A 244 -18.99 -6.22 1.38
N HIS A 245 -19.13 -6.90 0.24
CA HIS A 245 -19.82 -8.20 0.18
C HIS A 245 -19.07 -9.35 0.86
N PHE A 246 -17.80 -9.15 1.20
CA PHE A 246 -16.96 -10.16 1.89
C PHE A 246 -16.58 -9.78 3.33
N GLY A 247 -16.76 -8.53 3.73
CA GLY A 247 -16.34 -8.03 5.03
C GLY A 247 -16.11 -6.53 5.01
N ILE A 248 -14.88 -6.08 5.29
CA ILE A 248 -14.53 -4.68 5.48
C ILE A 248 -13.34 -4.23 4.64
N SER A 249 -13.34 -2.94 4.30
CA SER A 249 -12.29 -2.24 3.58
C SER A 249 -12.27 -0.76 4.04
N GLY A 250 -11.58 0.09 3.30
CA GLY A 250 -11.48 1.53 3.61
C GLY A 250 -10.16 1.88 4.30
N PRO A 251 -9.83 3.18 4.41
CA PRO A 251 -8.51 3.61 4.83
C PRO A 251 -8.02 2.99 6.13
N VAL A 252 -8.83 3.02 7.20
CA VAL A 252 -8.43 2.46 8.52
C VAL A 252 -8.26 0.93 8.48
N VAL A 253 -9.00 0.22 7.62
CA VAL A 253 -8.88 -1.23 7.47
C VAL A 253 -7.64 -1.59 6.69
N LEU A 254 -7.36 -0.89 5.59
CA LEU A 254 -6.18 -1.10 4.78
C LEU A 254 -4.91 -0.84 5.59
N SER A 255 -4.83 0.27 6.31
CA SER A 255 -3.68 0.54 7.19
C SER A 255 -3.53 -0.50 8.29
N ALA A 256 -4.63 -0.89 8.95
CA ALA A 256 -4.60 -1.92 9.98
C ALA A 256 -4.09 -3.27 9.46
N SER A 257 -4.41 -3.62 8.21
CA SER A 257 -4.01 -4.91 7.63
C SER A 257 -2.48 -5.09 7.54
N SER A 258 -1.71 -4.01 7.45
CA SER A 258 -0.24 -4.05 7.47
C SER A 258 0.35 -4.36 8.85
N HIS A 259 -0.42 -4.19 9.92
CA HIS A 259 -0.04 -4.57 11.29
C HIS A 259 -0.47 -5.98 11.68
N ILE A 260 -1.40 -6.56 10.95
CA ILE A 260 -1.95 -7.89 11.22
C ILE A 260 -1.06 -8.92 10.52
N ARG A 261 -0.16 -9.53 11.27
CA ARG A 261 0.73 -10.59 10.78
C ARG A 261 0.18 -11.97 11.17
N ASP A 262 0.36 -12.97 10.31
CA ASP A 262 -0.14 -14.34 10.55
C ASP A 262 -1.65 -14.37 10.85
N ILE A 263 -2.45 -13.95 9.87
CA ILE A 263 -3.90 -13.87 9.99
C ILE A 263 -4.49 -15.28 10.02
N LYS A 264 -4.77 -15.76 11.25
CA LYS A 264 -5.56 -16.97 11.49
C LYS A 264 -7.00 -16.57 11.82
N ARG A 265 -7.95 -17.38 11.36
CA ARG A 265 -9.37 -17.14 11.60
C ARG A 265 -9.64 -16.94 13.10
N GLY A 266 -10.23 -15.81 13.45
CA GLY A 266 -10.63 -15.49 14.82
C GLY A 266 -9.53 -14.91 15.71
N ARG A 267 -8.28 -14.83 15.24
CA ARG A 267 -7.18 -14.26 16.01
C ARG A 267 -7.33 -12.76 16.24
N TYR A 268 -7.81 -12.02 15.25
CA TYR A 268 -7.93 -10.57 15.36
C TYR A 268 -9.39 -10.14 15.41
N LYS A 269 -9.67 -9.18 16.28
CA LYS A 269 -10.98 -8.52 16.35
C LYS A 269 -10.83 -7.04 16.07
N TYR A 270 -11.75 -6.52 15.27
CA TYR A 270 -11.97 -5.10 15.06
C TYR A 270 -13.03 -4.60 16.02
N ILE A 271 -12.70 -3.64 16.84
CA ILE A 271 -13.61 -2.96 17.75
C ILE A 271 -13.83 -1.56 17.19
N ILE A 272 -15.06 -1.27 16.82
CA ILE A 272 -15.45 -0.02 16.15
C ILE A 272 -16.26 0.82 17.14
N ASP A 273 -15.76 2.00 17.46
CA ASP A 273 -16.52 3.04 18.14
C ASP A 273 -17.22 3.89 17.08
N LEU A 274 -18.54 3.81 17.03
CA LEU A 274 -19.37 4.54 16.06
C LEU A 274 -19.54 6.02 16.43
N LYS A 275 -19.22 6.42 17.67
CA LYS A 275 -19.40 7.78 18.20
C LYS A 275 -18.19 8.20 19.05
N PRO A 276 -16.98 8.25 18.49
CA PRO A 276 -15.76 8.50 19.26
C PRO A 276 -15.68 9.91 19.89
N SER A 277 -16.40 10.86 19.34
CA SER A 277 -16.50 12.22 19.91
C SER A 277 -17.39 12.33 21.16
N LEU A 278 -18.15 11.29 21.48
CA LEU A 278 -19.02 11.21 22.66
C LEU A 278 -18.44 10.15 23.62
N ASP A 279 -18.14 10.57 24.85
CA ASP A 279 -17.88 9.61 25.94
C ASP A 279 -19.16 8.84 26.30
N GLU A 280 -19.04 7.80 27.09
CA GLU A 280 -20.19 6.95 27.47
C GLU A 280 -21.30 7.74 28.18
N LYS A 281 -20.93 8.68 29.06
CA LYS A 281 -21.89 9.50 29.79
C LYS A 281 -22.65 10.45 28.86
N THR A 282 -21.96 11.08 27.94
CA THR A 282 -22.56 12.00 26.96
C THR A 282 -23.41 11.23 25.97
N LEU A 283 -22.98 10.03 25.53
CA LEU A 283 -23.77 9.18 24.65
C LEU A 283 -25.02 8.64 25.35
N ASP A 284 -24.95 8.26 26.66
CA ASP A 284 -26.14 7.86 27.43
C ASP A 284 -27.15 9.00 27.57
N SER A 285 -26.67 10.22 27.83
CA SER A 285 -27.53 11.41 27.90
C SER A 285 -28.18 11.71 26.53
N ARG A 286 -27.46 11.51 25.44
CA ARG A 286 -27.98 11.65 24.08
C ARG A 286 -29.04 10.57 23.79
N LEU A 287 -28.82 9.33 24.14
CA LEU A 287 -29.81 8.25 24.00
C LEU A 287 -31.09 8.56 24.80
N LEU A 288 -30.97 9.05 26.03
CA LEU A 288 -32.13 9.47 26.84
C LEU A 288 -32.92 10.59 26.18
N SER A 289 -32.24 11.59 25.63
CA SER A 289 -32.87 12.69 24.89
C SER A 289 -33.61 12.22 23.63
N ASP A 290 -32.95 11.36 22.83
CA ASP A 290 -33.57 10.78 21.64
C ASP A 290 -34.77 9.89 21.99
N PHE A 291 -34.70 9.11 23.08
CA PHE A 291 -35.79 8.27 23.58
C PHE A 291 -36.97 9.13 24.10
N ALA A 292 -36.69 10.24 24.78
CA ALA A 292 -37.76 11.17 25.16
C ALA A 292 -38.46 11.78 23.94
N LYS A 293 -37.70 12.18 22.91
CA LYS A 293 -38.22 12.72 21.64
C LYS A 293 -39.11 11.74 20.91
N TYR A 294 -38.77 10.46 20.95
CA TYR A 294 -39.42 9.40 20.19
C TYR A 294 -40.22 8.42 21.07
N CYS A 295 -40.62 8.81 22.27
CA CYS A 295 -41.18 7.93 23.31
C CYS A 295 -42.32 7.00 22.80
N ASN A 296 -43.16 7.48 21.89
CA ASN A 296 -44.31 6.72 21.34
C ASN A 296 -43.97 5.93 20.06
N LYS A 297 -42.75 6.06 19.52
CA LYS A 297 -42.34 5.29 18.32
C LYS A 297 -41.87 3.89 18.71
N ASN A 298 -41.89 3.01 17.72
CA ASN A 298 -41.21 1.72 17.83
C ASN A 298 -39.72 1.91 17.76
N PHE A 299 -38.92 1.05 18.39
CA PHE A 299 -37.48 1.11 18.42
C PHE A 299 -36.85 1.16 17.01
N SER A 300 -37.45 0.43 16.05
CA SER A 300 -37.04 0.45 14.64
C SER A 300 -37.05 1.84 13.98
N ASN A 301 -37.81 2.79 14.50
CA ASN A 301 -38.03 4.13 13.92
C ASN A 301 -37.44 5.27 14.80
N ALA A 302 -36.57 4.92 15.74
CA ALA A 302 -36.07 5.90 16.73
C ALA A 302 -34.57 6.15 16.62
N LEU A 303 -33.86 5.45 15.72
CA LEU A 303 -32.40 5.55 15.58
C LEU A 303 -31.94 6.38 14.37
N ASP A 304 -32.85 6.98 13.61
CA ASP A 304 -32.53 7.73 12.39
C ASP A 304 -31.62 8.94 12.62
N ASP A 305 -31.75 9.63 13.77
CA ASP A 305 -30.90 10.77 14.12
C ASP A 305 -29.50 10.33 14.62
N LEU A 306 -29.34 9.07 14.93
CA LEU A 306 -28.12 8.53 15.55
C LEU A 306 -27.25 7.73 14.57
N LEU A 307 -27.87 6.96 13.66
CA LEU A 307 -27.18 6.00 12.80
C LEU A 307 -27.57 6.14 11.34
N PRO A 308 -26.69 5.76 10.41
CA PRO A 308 -27.04 5.61 9.00
C PRO A 308 -28.18 4.58 8.84
N LYS A 309 -29.19 4.90 8.02
CA LYS A 309 -30.38 4.08 7.82
C LYS A 309 -30.07 2.60 7.56
N LYS A 310 -29.03 2.33 6.76
CA LYS A 310 -28.61 0.95 6.41
C LYS A 310 -28.06 0.17 7.61
N LEU A 311 -27.50 0.85 8.61
CA LEU A 311 -26.93 0.22 9.81
C LEU A 311 -27.99 -0.09 10.88
N ILE A 312 -29.10 0.66 10.91
CA ILE A 312 -30.15 0.54 11.93
C ILE A 312 -30.67 -0.88 12.10
N PRO A 313 -31.07 -1.62 11.05
CA PRO A 313 -31.58 -2.99 11.20
C PRO A 313 -30.55 -3.95 11.81
N VAL A 314 -29.28 -3.74 11.53
CA VAL A 314 -28.20 -4.56 12.10
C VAL A 314 -28.01 -4.26 13.59
N ILE A 315 -27.96 -3.00 13.98
CA ILE A 315 -27.85 -2.61 15.40
C ILE A 315 -29.05 -3.09 16.19
N ILE A 316 -30.27 -3.00 15.66
CA ILE A 316 -31.48 -3.54 16.31
C ILE A 316 -31.32 -5.04 16.54
N SER A 317 -30.92 -5.79 15.50
CA SER A 317 -30.71 -7.24 15.62
C SER A 317 -29.63 -7.60 16.65
N LEU A 318 -28.55 -6.82 16.73
CA LEU A 318 -27.44 -7.07 17.67
C LEU A 318 -27.76 -6.62 19.10
N SER A 319 -28.63 -5.63 19.28
CA SER A 319 -29.01 -5.13 20.60
C SER A 319 -29.89 -6.10 21.38
N GLY A 320 -30.55 -7.06 20.71
CA GLY A 320 -31.54 -7.96 21.30
C GLY A 320 -32.87 -7.29 21.66
N ILE A 321 -33.04 -6.00 21.35
CA ILE A 321 -34.30 -5.27 21.57
C ILE A 321 -35.24 -5.52 20.41
N SER A 322 -36.51 -5.91 20.70
CA SER A 322 -37.50 -6.09 19.66
C SER A 322 -37.70 -4.80 18.84
N PRO A 323 -37.72 -4.89 17.48
CA PRO A 323 -37.91 -3.73 16.62
C PRO A 323 -39.27 -3.02 16.85
N GLU A 324 -40.25 -3.75 17.33
CA GLU A 324 -41.61 -3.26 17.58
C GLU A 324 -41.81 -2.70 19.00
N ARG A 325 -40.81 -2.90 19.89
CA ARG A 325 -40.87 -2.37 21.26
C ARG A 325 -40.98 -0.85 21.26
N LYS A 326 -41.88 -0.35 22.09
CA LYS A 326 -42.02 1.10 22.29
C LYS A 326 -40.81 1.65 23.01
N ILE A 327 -40.40 2.84 22.64
CA ILE A 327 -39.19 3.49 23.23
C ILE A 327 -39.33 3.68 24.74
N HIS A 328 -40.53 4.02 25.23
CA HIS A 328 -40.77 4.18 26.67
C HIS A 328 -40.67 2.90 27.49
N ASP A 329 -40.75 1.71 26.82
CA ASP A 329 -40.62 0.41 27.47
C ASP A 329 -39.17 -0.12 27.47
N ILE A 330 -38.23 0.61 26.86
CA ILE A 330 -36.82 0.20 26.86
C ILE A 330 -36.25 0.39 28.26
N THR A 331 -35.75 -0.71 28.82
CA THR A 331 -35.15 -0.72 30.16
C THR A 331 -33.79 -0.02 30.19
N ARG A 332 -33.35 0.33 31.40
CA ARG A 332 -32.00 0.90 31.61
C ARG A 332 -30.88 -0.07 31.19
N GLU A 333 -31.09 -1.37 31.34
CA GLU A 333 -30.14 -2.41 30.95
C GLU A 333 -30.03 -2.49 29.42
N GLU A 334 -31.17 -2.57 28.72
CA GLU A 334 -31.21 -2.58 27.26
C GLU A 334 -30.55 -1.32 26.65
N ARG A 335 -30.79 -0.14 27.24
CA ARG A 335 -30.15 1.10 26.82
C ARG A 335 -28.62 1.04 27.02
N ARG A 336 -28.14 0.48 28.15
CA ARG A 336 -26.70 0.30 28.40
C ARG A 336 -26.08 -0.68 27.41
N ASN A 337 -26.76 -1.78 27.09
CA ASN A 337 -26.31 -2.74 26.11
C ASN A 337 -26.22 -2.10 24.71
N LEU A 338 -27.21 -1.28 24.34
CA LEU A 338 -27.18 -0.50 23.11
C LEU A 338 -25.99 0.48 23.10
N LEU A 339 -25.76 1.21 24.20
CA LEU A 339 -24.63 2.11 24.34
C LEU A 339 -23.29 1.38 24.16
N SER A 340 -23.12 0.25 24.85
CA SER A 340 -21.92 -0.59 24.73
C SER A 340 -21.71 -1.07 23.28
N LEU A 341 -22.79 -1.48 22.60
CA LEU A 341 -22.74 -1.88 21.19
C LEU A 341 -22.31 -0.73 20.27
N LEU A 342 -22.75 0.48 20.53
CA LEU A 342 -22.37 1.66 19.75
C LEU A 342 -20.91 2.08 19.96
N LYS A 343 -20.38 1.84 21.16
CA LYS A 343 -18.98 2.12 21.52
C LYS A 343 -18.02 0.99 21.14
N SER A 344 -18.52 -0.22 20.95
CA SER A 344 -17.70 -1.43 20.79
C SER A 344 -18.32 -2.43 19.83
N LEU A 345 -18.74 -1.95 18.63
CA LEU A 345 -19.22 -2.85 17.58
C LEU A 345 -18.05 -3.73 17.10
N THR A 346 -18.12 -5.02 17.42
CA THR A 346 -17.01 -5.94 17.19
C THR A 346 -17.20 -6.79 15.95
N LEU A 347 -16.11 -6.91 15.16
CA LEU A 347 -15.98 -7.79 14.01
C LEU A 347 -14.81 -8.75 14.20
N THR A 348 -14.97 -9.98 13.78
CA THR A 348 -13.93 -11.01 13.84
C THR A 348 -13.30 -11.19 12.47
N VAL A 349 -11.99 -11.01 12.37
CA VAL A 349 -11.24 -11.21 11.11
C VAL A 349 -11.17 -12.71 10.79
N SER A 350 -11.59 -13.08 9.59
CA SER A 350 -11.52 -14.45 9.06
C SER A 350 -10.28 -14.66 8.19
N GLY A 351 -9.83 -13.63 7.47
CA GLY A 351 -8.68 -13.68 6.59
C GLY A 351 -8.46 -12.37 5.83
N PRO A 352 -7.32 -12.22 5.15
CA PRO A 352 -7.13 -11.15 4.17
C PRO A 352 -7.76 -11.55 2.85
N ARG A 353 -8.08 -10.59 2.01
CA ARG A 353 -8.33 -10.83 0.58
C ARG A 353 -7.04 -11.29 -0.11
N PRO A 354 -7.14 -11.97 -1.27
CA PRO A 354 -5.96 -12.41 -2.02
C PRO A 354 -4.97 -11.28 -2.31
N ILE A 355 -3.67 -11.62 -2.40
CA ILE A 355 -2.59 -10.66 -2.68
C ILE A 355 -2.83 -9.86 -3.98
N ALA A 356 -3.52 -10.46 -4.95
CA ALA A 356 -3.91 -9.81 -6.18
C ALA A 356 -4.83 -8.58 -5.98
N GLU A 357 -5.56 -8.53 -4.85
CA GLU A 357 -6.45 -7.41 -4.48
C GLU A 357 -5.79 -6.43 -3.50
N ALA A 358 -4.59 -6.74 -3.01
CA ALA A 358 -3.83 -5.86 -2.13
C ALA A 358 -3.35 -4.61 -2.88
N ILE A 359 -3.25 -3.48 -2.19
CA ILE A 359 -2.69 -2.27 -2.79
C ILE A 359 -1.19 -2.43 -3.00
N ILE A 360 -0.50 -3.05 -2.05
CA ILE A 360 0.95 -3.25 -2.04
C ILE A 360 1.29 -4.67 -1.58
N THR A 361 2.47 -5.16 -1.98
CA THR A 361 3.09 -6.38 -1.48
C THR A 361 4.01 -6.04 -0.32
N SER A 362 3.91 -6.74 0.80
CA SER A 362 4.94 -6.79 1.87
C SER A 362 5.78 -8.04 1.66
N GLY A 363 7.07 -7.99 1.97
CA GLY A 363 8.04 -8.99 1.55
C GLY A 363 8.73 -8.61 0.24
N GLY A 364 9.68 -9.40 -0.20
CA GLY A 364 10.49 -9.13 -1.39
C GLY A 364 11.96 -9.47 -1.17
N VAL A 365 12.86 -8.85 -1.95
CA VAL A 365 14.31 -9.04 -1.80
C VAL A 365 14.77 -8.55 -0.44
N ASP A 366 15.43 -9.44 0.31
CA ASP A 366 15.90 -9.17 1.67
C ASP A 366 16.84 -7.96 1.72
N THR A 367 16.43 -6.93 2.45
CA THR A 367 17.19 -5.66 2.60
C THR A 367 18.59 -5.86 3.18
N ARG A 368 18.84 -6.94 3.93
CA ARG A 368 20.18 -7.26 4.46
C ARG A 368 21.18 -7.57 3.36
N GLN A 369 20.72 -8.00 2.18
CA GLN A 369 21.53 -8.33 1.00
C GLN A 369 21.66 -7.17 0.00
N ILE A 370 21.10 -6.01 0.33
CA ILE A 370 21.16 -4.79 -0.47
C ILE A 370 21.93 -3.72 0.31
N ASN A 371 22.74 -2.93 -0.38
CA ASN A 371 23.41 -1.78 0.22
C ASN A 371 22.41 -0.60 0.33
N PRO A 372 22.08 -0.10 1.53
CA PRO A 372 21.06 0.95 1.71
C PRO A 372 21.51 2.33 1.18
N LYS A 373 22.77 2.52 0.83
CA LYS A 373 23.31 3.79 0.30
C LYS A 373 23.31 3.85 -1.23
N THR A 374 23.33 2.68 -1.89
CA THR A 374 23.48 2.58 -3.35
C THR A 374 22.36 1.77 -4.00
N MET A 375 21.53 1.07 -3.21
CA MET A 375 20.57 0.06 -3.67
C MET A 375 21.24 -1.11 -4.42
N GLU A 376 22.55 -1.28 -4.36
CA GLU A 376 23.30 -2.35 -5.00
C GLU A 376 23.22 -3.65 -4.22
N SER A 377 23.18 -4.76 -4.93
CA SER A 377 23.36 -6.11 -4.39
C SER A 377 24.71 -6.24 -3.67
N LYS A 378 24.72 -6.87 -2.50
CA LYS A 378 25.94 -7.30 -1.82
C LYS A 378 26.47 -8.63 -2.34
N LEU A 379 25.72 -9.32 -3.21
CA LEU A 379 26.01 -10.64 -3.73
C LEU A 379 26.50 -10.64 -5.18
N VAL A 380 26.03 -9.65 -5.96
CA VAL A 380 26.32 -9.54 -7.41
C VAL A 380 26.62 -8.07 -7.72
N SER A 381 27.84 -7.79 -8.13
CA SER A 381 28.24 -6.43 -8.51
C SER A 381 27.53 -5.97 -9.78
N GLY A 382 27.09 -4.71 -9.80
CA GLY A 382 26.33 -4.14 -10.92
C GLY A 382 24.83 -4.49 -10.93
N LEU A 383 24.31 -5.25 -9.94
CA LEU A 383 22.88 -5.48 -9.78
C LEU A 383 22.29 -4.52 -8.73
N TYR A 384 21.26 -3.79 -9.11
CA TYR A 384 20.57 -2.82 -8.25
C TYR A 384 19.09 -3.13 -8.14
N PHE A 385 18.46 -2.67 -7.06
CA PHE A 385 17.03 -2.87 -6.81
C PHE A 385 16.31 -1.53 -6.61
N ALA A 386 15.08 -1.41 -7.14
CA ALA A 386 14.29 -0.20 -6.96
C ALA A 386 12.78 -0.49 -6.84
N GLY A 387 12.12 0.19 -5.91
CA GLY A 387 10.69 0.11 -5.70
C GLY A 387 10.22 -1.14 -4.96
N GLU A 388 9.00 -1.57 -5.23
CA GLU A 388 8.25 -2.60 -4.49
C GLU A 388 8.84 -4.02 -4.59
N ILE A 389 9.88 -4.25 -5.38
CA ILE A 389 10.65 -5.50 -5.40
C ILE A 389 11.43 -5.73 -4.10
N ILE A 390 11.79 -4.65 -3.40
CA ILE A 390 12.53 -4.65 -2.14
C ILE A 390 11.56 -4.95 -0.99
N ASP A 391 12.00 -5.71 0.02
CA ASP A 391 11.21 -5.97 1.24
C ASP A 391 11.01 -4.69 2.06
N THR A 392 10.20 -3.78 1.53
CA THR A 392 9.77 -2.53 2.16
C THR A 392 8.34 -2.23 1.73
N ASP A 393 7.47 -1.85 2.68
CA ASP A 393 6.12 -1.38 2.39
C ASP A 393 5.74 -0.24 3.34
N ALA A 394 4.86 0.63 2.88
CA ALA A 394 4.41 1.80 3.62
C ALA A 394 2.88 1.90 3.62
N TYR A 395 2.33 2.72 4.55
CA TYR A 395 0.90 2.98 4.59
C TYR A 395 0.39 3.67 3.31
N THR A 396 -0.94 3.78 3.21
CA THR A 396 -1.56 4.62 2.17
C THR A 396 -1.20 6.08 2.41
N GLY A 397 -1.09 6.86 1.32
CA GLY A 397 -0.80 8.30 1.48
C GLY A 397 0.26 8.86 0.55
N GLY A 398 0.74 8.08 -0.43
CA GLY A 398 1.80 8.48 -1.37
C GLY A 398 3.18 7.91 -1.03
N PHE A 399 3.31 7.29 0.15
CA PHE A 399 4.58 6.80 0.67
C PHE A 399 5.21 5.70 -0.20
N ASN A 400 4.43 4.75 -0.72
CA ASN A 400 4.94 3.66 -1.57
C ASN A 400 5.48 4.16 -2.93
N LEU A 401 4.88 5.20 -3.50
CA LEU A 401 5.45 5.83 -4.70
C LEU A 401 6.71 6.62 -4.38
N GLN A 402 6.77 7.27 -3.20
CA GLN A 402 8.01 7.90 -2.74
C GLN A 402 9.14 6.88 -2.59
N ILE A 403 8.88 5.71 -2.01
CA ILE A 403 9.86 4.60 -1.97
C ILE A 403 10.34 4.27 -3.38
N ALA A 404 9.40 4.10 -4.33
CA ALA A 404 9.74 3.76 -5.69
C ALA A 404 10.63 4.82 -6.37
N PHE A 405 10.34 6.09 -6.20
CA PHE A 405 11.13 7.17 -6.80
C PHE A 405 12.50 7.33 -6.14
N SER A 406 12.54 7.36 -4.81
CA SER A 406 13.79 7.56 -4.06
C SER A 406 14.79 6.43 -4.28
N THR A 407 14.33 5.17 -4.24
CA THR A 407 15.19 4.02 -4.48
C THR A 407 15.64 3.94 -5.95
N ALA A 408 14.79 4.38 -6.89
CA ALA A 408 15.12 4.43 -8.30
C ALA A 408 16.22 5.47 -8.61
N VAL A 409 16.11 6.67 -8.03
CA VAL A 409 17.14 7.71 -8.17
C VAL A 409 18.46 7.24 -7.56
N CYS A 410 18.43 6.70 -6.34
CA CYS A 410 19.60 6.17 -5.65
C CYS A 410 20.30 5.06 -6.45
N ALA A 411 19.53 4.08 -6.97
CA ALA A 411 20.07 2.99 -7.79
C ALA A 411 20.68 3.49 -9.11
N ALA A 412 20.01 4.44 -9.78
CA ALA A 412 20.48 5.01 -11.04
C ALA A 412 21.78 5.79 -10.88
N GLU A 413 21.89 6.62 -9.83
CA GLU A 413 23.10 7.38 -9.52
C GLU A 413 24.27 6.44 -9.23
N ALA A 414 24.05 5.45 -8.37
CA ALA A 414 25.09 4.49 -8.03
C ALA A 414 25.53 3.66 -9.25
N ALA A 415 24.59 3.18 -10.07
CA ALA A 415 24.88 2.44 -11.29
C ALA A 415 25.69 3.25 -12.31
N CYS A 416 25.46 4.56 -12.41
CA CYS A 416 26.26 5.44 -13.28
C CYS A 416 27.65 5.72 -12.74
N MET A 417 27.83 5.76 -11.41
CA MET A 417 29.10 6.14 -10.74
C MET A 417 30.03 4.95 -10.46
N SER A 418 29.51 3.71 -10.38
CA SER A 418 30.34 2.51 -10.14
C SER A 418 31.41 2.39 -11.22
N CYS A 419 32.66 2.16 -10.84
CA CYS A 419 33.81 2.04 -11.75
C CYS A 419 33.80 0.75 -12.55
#